data_2f761c353d3005ce5b1aac8f74c4ab50
#
_entry.id   2f761c353d3005ce5b1aac8f74c4ab50
#
_cell.length_a   1.000
_cell.length_b   1.000
_cell.length_c   1.000
_cell.angle_alpha   90.00
_cell.angle_beta   90.00
_cell.angle_gamma   90.00
#
_symmetry.space_group_name_H-M   'P 1'
#
loop_
_entity.id
_entity.type
_entity.pdbx_description
1 polymer ?
#
loop_
_entity_poly.entity_id
_entity_poly.type
_entity_poly.pdbx_seq_one_letter_code
_entity_poly.pdbx_strand_id
1 'polypeptide(L)'
;IVGASVVTMGMLSVPVLLKCGYKPSLACGMVCAGGSLGILIPPSIMLVSMGSYANVSVGKIFFAAIVPGLILSLFYMVYVFVICHIHPDYGPAMTTEELAAMPLRERITGSLVNLIPPVILIVGVLGSIFTGWATPTEAAGVGALFSLILAIFYKQFSFKMLYDSLIDTAKTSAMVFIILFGASAFTGIFMSLDGDQLIATWISSVGIGKWGAFAIMMAIVFFMGMFLDWLGIVMIVFPIFLPIMDMFGFDRLWIVAVTAVMLQTCFMTPPFGFALFYIKGIVPPSVKIQEIYRGVIPFILIIIAVVILVTVFPQIVYFLPNLVAS
;
A
#
# COMPACT_ATOMS: atom_id res chain seq x y z
N ILE A 1 3.18 3.60 -7.93
CA ILE A 1 1.95 4.33 -7.57
C ILE A 1 0.77 3.37 -7.82
N VAL A 2 -0.23 3.32 -6.92
CA VAL A 2 -1.37 2.37 -6.94
C VAL A 2 -2.05 2.30 -8.32
N GLY A 3 -2.25 3.47 -8.96
CA GLY A 3 -2.91 3.50 -10.27
C GLY A 3 -2.21 2.64 -11.31
N ALA A 4 -0.89 2.75 -11.43
CA ALA A 4 -0.12 1.94 -12.37
C ALA A 4 -0.21 0.44 -12.05
N SER A 5 -0.08 0.06 -10.77
CA SER A 5 -0.18 -1.33 -10.33
C SER A 5 -1.57 -1.91 -10.61
N VAL A 6 -2.64 -1.21 -10.22
CA VAL A 6 -4.02 -1.66 -10.42
C VAL A 6 -4.37 -1.74 -11.90
N VAL A 7 -3.97 -0.73 -12.71
CA VAL A 7 -4.23 -0.73 -14.16
C VAL A 7 -3.48 -1.87 -14.83
N THR A 8 -2.19 -2.03 -14.58
CA THR A 8 -1.40 -3.09 -15.22
C THR A 8 -1.89 -4.48 -14.82
N MET A 9 -2.05 -4.73 -13.52
CA MET A 9 -2.57 -6.01 -13.03
C MET A 9 -4.00 -6.25 -13.53
N GLY A 10 -4.83 -5.21 -13.56
CA GLY A 10 -6.20 -5.29 -14.00
C GLY A 10 -6.32 -5.62 -15.48
N MET A 11 -5.56 -4.95 -16.34
CA MET A 11 -5.57 -5.24 -17.78
C MET A 11 -5.11 -6.67 -18.12
N LEU A 12 -4.16 -7.21 -17.35
CA LEU A 12 -3.64 -8.54 -17.55
C LEU A 12 -4.52 -9.62 -16.90
N SER A 13 -4.95 -9.41 -15.66
CA SER A 13 -5.56 -10.46 -14.85
C SER A 13 -7.08 -10.50 -14.98
N VAL A 14 -7.77 -9.35 -15.01
CA VAL A 14 -9.25 -9.36 -15.01
C VAL A 14 -9.84 -10.06 -16.22
N PRO A 15 -9.39 -9.81 -17.47
CA PRO A 15 -9.94 -10.53 -18.63
C PRO A 15 -9.74 -12.04 -18.55
N VAL A 16 -8.61 -12.48 -18.02
CA VAL A 16 -8.29 -13.90 -17.84
C VAL A 16 -9.19 -14.51 -16.76
N LEU A 17 -9.31 -13.86 -15.59
CA LEU A 17 -10.16 -14.33 -14.51
C LEU A 17 -11.62 -14.44 -14.92
N LEU A 18 -12.13 -13.45 -15.65
CA LEU A 18 -13.52 -13.47 -16.17
C LEU A 18 -13.72 -14.58 -17.21
N LYS A 19 -12.74 -14.85 -18.07
CA LYS A 19 -12.79 -15.98 -19.03
C LYS A 19 -12.77 -17.33 -18.31
N CYS A 20 -12.04 -17.43 -17.19
CA CYS A 20 -12.03 -18.62 -16.33
C CYS A 20 -13.28 -18.74 -15.45
N GLY A 21 -14.29 -17.87 -15.62
CA GLY A 21 -15.56 -17.95 -14.89
C GLY A 21 -15.55 -17.34 -13.49
N TYR A 22 -14.51 -16.60 -13.13
CA TYR A 22 -14.52 -15.89 -11.83
C TYR A 22 -15.60 -14.83 -11.76
N LYS A 23 -16.25 -14.69 -10.61
CA LYS A 23 -17.19 -13.58 -10.39
C LYS A 23 -16.48 -12.24 -10.53
N PRO A 24 -17.07 -11.27 -11.26
CA PRO A 24 -16.49 -9.95 -11.45
C PRO A 24 -16.12 -9.24 -10.15
N SER A 25 -16.96 -9.40 -9.12
CA SER A 25 -16.69 -8.81 -7.80
C SER A 25 -15.39 -9.32 -7.20
N LEU A 26 -15.19 -10.64 -7.17
CA LEU A 26 -13.96 -11.23 -6.62
C LEU A 26 -12.73 -10.86 -7.45
N ALA A 27 -12.82 -10.97 -8.79
CA ALA A 27 -11.75 -10.62 -9.70
C ALA A 27 -11.27 -9.17 -9.52
N CYS A 28 -12.21 -8.21 -9.48
CA CYS A 28 -11.90 -6.81 -9.25
C CYS A 28 -11.36 -6.55 -7.84
N GLY A 29 -11.96 -7.18 -6.81
CA GLY A 29 -11.50 -7.05 -5.44
C GLY A 29 -10.05 -7.51 -5.24
N MET A 30 -9.69 -8.68 -5.79
CA MET A 30 -8.31 -9.20 -5.75
C MET A 30 -7.31 -8.25 -6.40
N VAL A 31 -7.65 -7.69 -7.57
CA VAL A 31 -6.75 -6.77 -8.29
C VAL A 31 -6.58 -5.45 -7.54
N CYS A 32 -7.65 -4.90 -6.98
CA CYS A 32 -7.58 -3.69 -6.17
C CYS A 32 -6.73 -3.92 -4.92
N ALA A 33 -6.96 -5.03 -4.21
CA ALA A 33 -6.23 -5.38 -2.99
C ALA A 33 -4.74 -5.66 -3.26
N GLY A 34 -4.43 -6.45 -4.28
CA GLY A 34 -3.05 -6.74 -4.68
C GLY A 34 -2.30 -5.50 -5.17
N GLY A 35 -2.99 -4.65 -5.95
CA GLY A 35 -2.40 -3.41 -6.46
C GLY A 35 -2.09 -2.38 -5.38
N SER A 36 -2.94 -2.27 -4.35
CA SER A 36 -2.70 -1.38 -3.21
C SER A 36 -1.60 -1.89 -2.29
N LEU A 37 -1.48 -3.20 -2.11
CA LEU A 37 -0.48 -3.83 -1.24
C LEU A 37 0.96 -3.48 -1.62
N GLY A 38 1.23 -3.25 -2.91
CA GLY A 38 2.55 -2.85 -3.41
C GLY A 38 3.06 -1.51 -2.88
N ILE A 39 2.21 -0.69 -2.26
CA ILE A 39 2.66 0.55 -1.60
C ILE A 39 3.00 0.32 -0.12
N LEU A 40 2.47 -0.71 0.50
CA LEU A 40 2.80 -1.05 1.88
C LEU A 40 4.13 -1.81 1.98
N ILE A 41 4.39 -2.71 1.04
CA ILE A 41 5.61 -3.54 1.05
C ILE A 41 6.77 -2.73 0.45
N PRO A 42 7.91 -2.60 1.18
CA PRO A 42 9.07 -1.87 0.68
C PRO A 42 9.67 -2.47 -0.62
N PRO A 43 10.31 -1.63 -1.44
CA PRO A 43 10.51 -0.18 -1.31
C PRO A 43 9.25 0.62 -1.62
N SER A 44 8.93 1.63 -0.79
CA SER A 44 7.65 2.33 -0.83
C SER A 44 7.81 3.84 -0.63
N ILE A 45 7.29 4.61 -1.58
CA ILE A 45 7.27 6.09 -1.50
C ILE A 45 6.43 6.55 -0.31
N MET A 46 5.32 5.87 -0.02
CA MET A 46 4.46 6.18 1.13
C MET A 46 5.26 6.07 2.44
N LEU A 47 5.97 4.97 2.64
CA LEU A 47 6.76 4.75 3.85
C LEU A 47 7.92 5.73 3.97
N VAL A 48 8.59 6.09 2.86
CA VAL A 48 9.64 7.12 2.83
C VAL A 48 9.07 8.47 3.28
N SER A 49 7.94 8.88 2.71
CA SER A 49 7.30 10.16 3.03
C SER A 49 6.83 10.20 4.49
N MET A 50 6.18 9.13 4.96
CA MET A 50 5.72 9.02 6.35
C MET A 50 6.89 9.07 7.33
N GLY A 51 7.98 8.36 7.02
CA GLY A 51 9.19 8.34 7.83
C GLY A 51 9.86 9.68 7.94
N SER A 52 10.02 10.33 6.82
CA SER A 52 10.60 11.68 6.75
C SER A 52 9.76 12.67 7.56
N TYR A 53 8.44 12.61 7.45
CA TYR A 53 7.54 13.49 8.17
C TYR A 53 7.52 13.22 9.68
N ALA A 54 7.51 11.96 10.08
CA ALA A 54 7.50 11.56 11.49
C ALA A 54 8.89 11.64 12.16
N ASN A 55 9.95 12.03 11.41
CA ASN A 55 11.34 12.00 11.86
C ASN A 55 11.78 10.60 12.34
N VAL A 56 11.37 9.57 11.63
CA VAL A 56 11.74 8.17 11.88
C VAL A 56 12.60 7.66 10.74
N SER A 57 13.63 6.89 11.04
CA SER A 57 14.51 6.29 10.03
C SER A 57 13.72 5.49 9.00
N VAL A 58 13.86 5.84 7.73
CA VAL A 58 13.19 5.16 6.60
C VAL A 58 13.54 3.68 6.56
N GLY A 59 14.80 3.32 6.82
CA GLY A 59 15.22 1.91 6.91
C GLY A 59 14.47 1.15 8.01
N LYS A 60 14.31 1.73 9.20
CA LYS A 60 13.54 1.12 10.30
C LYS A 60 12.07 0.96 9.94
N ILE A 61 11.46 1.93 9.25
CA ILE A 61 10.07 1.84 8.79
C ILE A 61 9.91 0.77 7.73
N PHE A 62 10.86 0.62 6.82
CA PHE A 62 10.83 -0.45 5.84
C PHE A 62 10.81 -1.82 6.53
N PHE A 63 11.70 -2.07 7.49
CA PHE A 63 11.66 -3.30 8.27
C PHE A 63 10.34 -3.48 9.03
N ALA A 64 9.84 -2.41 9.64
CA ALA A 64 8.60 -2.43 10.42
C ALA A 64 7.35 -2.75 9.57
N ALA A 65 7.36 -2.39 8.29
CA ALA A 65 6.23 -2.60 7.38
C ALA A 65 6.22 -3.98 6.69
N ILE A 66 7.37 -4.67 6.59
CA ILE A 66 7.46 -5.96 5.88
C ILE A 66 6.54 -6.99 6.53
N VAL A 67 6.64 -7.20 7.84
CA VAL A 67 5.87 -8.26 8.51
C VAL A 67 4.36 -7.98 8.46
N PRO A 68 3.86 -6.78 8.80
CA PRO A 68 2.45 -6.43 8.61
C PRO A 68 1.99 -6.59 7.16
N GLY A 69 2.81 -6.20 6.18
CA GLY A 69 2.50 -6.35 4.75
C GLY A 69 2.38 -7.81 4.31
N LEU A 70 3.27 -8.68 4.80
CA LEU A 70 3.21 -10.12 4.53
C LEU A 70 2.00 -10.78 5.20
N ILE A 71 1.65 -10.39 6.43
CA ILE A 71 0.46 -10.86 7.12
C ILE A 71 -0.79 -10.45 6.34
N LEU A 72 -0.86 -9.20 5.88
CA LEU A 72 -1.98 -8.71 5.08
C LEU A 72 -2.11 -9.49 3.77
N SER A 73 -0.99 -9.73 3.08
CA SER A 73 -0.94 -10.56 1.87
C SER A 73 -1.43 -11.99 2.12
N LEU A 74 -0.97 -12.60 3.21
CA LEU A 74 -1.38 -13.93 3.62
C LEU A 74 -2.90 -14.00 3.88
N PHE A 75 -3.45 -13.01 4.60
CA PHE A 75 -4.89 -12.97 4.88
C PHE A 75 -5.71 -12.78 3.61
N TYR A 76 -5.24 -12.00 2.64
CA TYR A 76 -5.87 -11.90 1.33
C TYR A 76 -5.88 -13.24 0.60
N MET A 77 -4.76 -13.96 0.58
CA MET A 77 -4.68 -15.28 -0.04
C MET A 77 -5.59 -16.31 0.65
N VAL A 78 -5.59 -16.31 1.99
CA VAL A 78 -6.48 -17.19 2.78
C VAL A 78 -7.94 -16.89 2.49
N TYR A 79 -8.33 -15.61 2.45
CA TYR A 79 -9.70 -15.22 2.12
C TYR A 79 -10.12 -15.72 0.73
N VAL A 80 -9.28 -15.48 -0.28
CA VAL A 80 -9.57 -15.93 -1.66
C VAL A 80 -9.68 -17.45 -1.72
N PHE A 81 -8.77 -18.16 -1.08
CA PHE A 81 -8.82 -19.63 -1.01
C PHE A 81 -10.10 -20.13 -0.35
N VAL A 82 -10.44 -19.59 0.82
CA VAL A 82 -11.63 -19.99 1.59
C VAL A 82 -12.91 -19.67 0.82
N ILE A 83 -13.04 -18.46 0.23
CA ILE A 83 -14.28 -18.09 -0.48
C ILE A 83 -14.48 -18.94 -1.75
N CYS A 84 -13.42 -19.27 -2.49
CA CYS A 84 -13.49 -20.14 -3.66
C CYS A 84 -13.76 -21.60 -3.28
N HIS A 85 -13.35 -22.02 -2.07
CA HIS A 85 -13.65 -23.37 -1.58
C HIS A 85 -15.11 -23.51 -1.13
N ILE A 86 -15.63 -22.51 -0.41
CA ILE A 86 -17.02 -22.50 0.09
C ILE A 86 -18.02 -22.24 -1.04
N HIS A 87 -17.65 -21.36 -1.95
CA HIS A 87 -18.45 -20.96 -3.11
C HIS A 87 -17.67 -21.15 -4.41
N PRO A 88 -17.65 -22.38 -4.97
CA PRO A 88 -16.91 -22.68 -6.20
C PRO A 88 -17.32 -21.82 -7.42
N ASP A 89 -18.53 -21.25 -7.39
CA ASP A 89 -19.02 -20.32 -8.40
C ASP A 89 -18.35 -18.93 -8.36
N TYR A 90 -17.60 -18.59 -7.29
CA TYR A 90 -16.81 -17.36 -7.21
C TYR A 90 -15.49 -17.46 -7.95
N GLY A 91 -14.87 -18.65 -7.99
CA GLY A 91 -13.62 -18.91 -8.67
C GLY A 91 -13.52 -20.39 -8.98
N PRO A 92 -14.06 -20.83 -10.13
CA PRO A 92 -14.02 -22.23 -10.51
C PRO A 92 -12.58 -22.71 -10.70
N ALA A 93 -12.32 -23.95 -10.28
CA ALA A 93 -11.04 -24.59 -10.52
C ALA A 93 -10.86 -24.85 -12.02
N MET A 94 -9.63 -24.79 -12.51
CA MET A 94 -9.30 -25.20 -13.88
C MET A 94 -9.69 -26.64 -14.12
N THR A 95 -10.21 -26.91 -15.31
CA THR A 95 -10.55 -28.28 -15.71
C THR A 95 -9.31 -29.16 -15.84
N THR A 96 -9.47 -30.46 -15.72
CA THR A 96 -8.36 -31.41 -15.86
C THR A 96 -7.69 -31.31 -17.24
N GLU A 97 -8.47 -30.96 -18.27
CA GLU A 97 -7.99 -30.75 -19.64
C GLU A 97 -7.12 -29.49 -19.78
N GLU A 98 -7.55 -28.39 -19.19
CA GLU A 98 -6.76 -27.14 -19.13
C GLU A 98 -5.49 -27.30 -18.30
N LEU A 99 -5.56 -28.09 -17.22
CA LEU A 99 -4.40 -28.45 -16.42
C LEU A 99 -3.40 -29.33 -17.19
N ALA A 100 -3.86 -30.23 -18.03
CA ALA A 100 -3.01 -31.09 -18.86
C ALA A 100 -2.37 -30.34 -20.02
N ALA A 101 -3.04 -29.31 -20.56
CA ALA A 101 -2.54 -28.48 -21.67
C ALA A 101 -1.30 -27.66 -21.30
N MET A 102 -1.07 -27.40 -20.01
CA MET A 102 0.12 -26.68 -19.53
C MET A 102 0.88 -27.54 -18.49
N PRO A 103 1.97 -28.20 -18.85
CA PRO A 103 2.74 -29.02 -17.93
C PRO A 103 3.28 -28.17 -16.77
N LEU A 104 3.28 -28.74 -15.56
CA LEU A 104 3.65 -28.06 -14.32
C LEU A 104 5.02 -27.37 -14.41
N ARG A 105 5.96 -27.97 -15.15
CA ARG A 105 7.29 -27.41 -15.38
C ARG A 105 7.23 -26.07 -16.11
N GLU A 106 6.43 -25.96 -17.18
CA GLU A 106 6.30 -24.72 -17.96
C GLU A 106 5.63 -23.60 -17.16
N ARG A 107 4.66 -23.95 -16.30
CA ARG A 107 4.03 -22.97 -15.40
C ARG A 107 5.03 -22.45 -14.37
N ILE A 108 5.77 -23.34 -13.71
CA ILE A 108 6.76 -22.96 -12.70
C ILE A 108 7.91 -22.18 -13.34
N THR A 109 8.48 -22.66 -14.45
CA THR A 109 9.59 -21.97 -15.11
C THR A 109 9.16 -20.61 -15.66
N GLY A 110 7.98 -20.52 -16.31
CA GLY A 110 7.46 -19.25 -16.82
C GLY A 110 7.20 -18.23 -15.70
N SER A 111 6.61 -18.67 -14.59
CA SER A 111 6.40 -17.80 -13.43
C SER A 111 7.72 -17.35 -12.80
N LEU A 112 8.67 -18.26 -12.61
CA LEU A 112 9.98 -17.93 -12.01
C LEU A 112 10.77 -16.97 -12.90
N VAL A 113 10.85 -17.21 -14.21
CA VAL A 113 11.59 -16.35 -15.14
C VAL A 113 11.05 -14.92 -15.12
N ASN A 114 9.74 -14.75 -15.01
CA ASN A 114 9.12 -13.41 -14.96
C ASN A 114 9.23 -12.75 -13.58
N LEU A 115 9.34 -13.53 -12.49
CA LEU A 115 9.47 -13.01 -11.13
C LEU A 115 10.91 -12.66 -10.75
N ILE A 116 11.90 -13.36 -11.29
CA ILE A 116 13.32 -13.17 -10.93
C ILE A 116 13.79 -11.72 -11.12
N PRO A 117 13.56 -11.02 -12.23
CA PRO A 117 14.07 -9.67 -12.43
C PRO A 117 13.49 -8.64 -11.45
N PRO A 118 12.17 -8.58 -11.21
CA PRO A 118 11.63 -7.70 -10.16
C PRO A 118 12.15 -8.03 -8.76
N VAL A 119 12.30 -9.31 -8.43
CA VAL A 119 12.83 -9.75 -7.12
C VAL A 119 14.28 -9.32 -6.95
N ILE A 120 15.14 -9.50 -7.96
CA ILE A 120 16.54 -9.04 -7.92
C ILE A 120 16.59 -7.52 -7.69
N LEU A 121 15.74 -6.75 -8.37
CA LEU A 121 15.66 -5.30 -8.20
C LEU A 121 15.27 -4.94 -6.76
N ILE A 122 14.22 -5.56 -6.23
CA ILE A 122 13.76 -5.33 -4.85
C ILE A 122 14.85 -5.68 -3.85
N VAL A 123 15.45 -6.87 -3.97
CA VAL A 123 16.53 -7.34 -3.09
C VAL A 123 17.76 -6.45 -3.21
N GLY A 124 18.11 -5.99 -4.41
CA GLY A 124 19.22 -5.08 -4.63
C GLY A 124 19.02 -3.72 -3.96
N VAL A 125 17.84 -3.12 -4.13
CA VAL A 125 17.51 -1.83 -3.52
C VAL A 125 17.41 -1.95 -2.00
N LEU A 126 16.61 -2.89 -1.50
CA LEU A 126 16.47 -3.09 -0.05
C LEU A 126 17.76 -3.56 0.60
N GLY A 127 18.49 -4.48 -0.05
CA GLY A 127 19.79 -4.97 0.43
C GLY A 127 20.79 -3.84 0.60
N SER A 128 20.88 -2.91 -0.35
CA SER A 128 21.79 -1.76 -0.25
C SER A 128 21.44 -0.82 0.91
N ILE A 129 20.15 -0.64 1.21
CA ILE A 129 19.69 0.15 2.36
C ILE A 129 19.97 -0.59 3.66
N PHE A 130 19.67 -1.87 3.72
CA PHE A 130 19.76 -2.68 4.93
C PHE A 130 21.19 -2.98 5.37
N THR A 131 22.11 -3.10 4.41
CA THR A 131 23.53 -3.23 4.69
C THR A 131 24.20 -1.88 5.02
N GLY A 132 23.48 -0.77 4.92
CA GLY A 132 24.01 0.57 5.13
C GLY A 132 24.92 1.09 4.00
N TRP A 133 24.98 0.39 2.86
CA TRP A 133 25.79 0.82 1.70
C TRP A 133 25.21 2.03 1.00
N ALA A 134 23.89 2.20 1.03
CA ALA A 134 23.21 3.31 0.40
C ALA A 134 22.10 3.88 1.30
N THR A 135 21.96 5.20 1.28
CA THR A 135 20.78 5.87 1.81
C THR A 135 19.56 5.52 0.95
N PRO A 136 18.33 5.66 1.44
CA PRO A 136 17.13 5.43 0.63
C PRO A 136 17.10 6.22 -0.68
N THR A 137 17.65 7.43 -0.70
CA THR A 137 17.74 8.28 -1.90
C THR A 137 18.73 7.72 -2.92
N GLU A 138 19.91 7.29 -2.47
CA GLU A 138 20.92 6.66 -3.33
C GLU A 138 20.42 5.30 -3.87
N ALA A 139 19.78 4.51 -3.02
CA ALA A 139 19.18 3.24 -3.42
C ALA A 139 18.07 3.41 -4.46
N ALA A 140 17.30 4.50 -4.39
CA ALA A 140 16.32 4.84 -5.43
C ALA A 140 17.00 5.12 -6.78
N GLY A 141 18.14 5.82 -6.79
CA GLY A 141 18.94 6.03 -7.99
C GLY A 141 19.48 4.72 -8.58
N VAL A 142 19.97 3.81 -7.72
CA VAL A 142 20.40 2.46 -8.11
C VAL A 142 19.20 1.69 -8.71
N GLY A 143 18.03 1.74 -8.08
CA GLY A 143 16.83 1.11 -8.58
C GLY A 143 16.38 1.63 -9.94
N ALA A 144 16.47 2.94 -10.17
CA ALA A 144 16.19 3.55 -11.47
C ALA A 144 17.17 3.06 -12.56
N LEU A 145 18.46 2.98 -12.23
CA LEU A 145 19.48 2.45 -13.14
C LEU A 145 19.21 0.98 -13.47
N PHE A 146 18.92 0.14 -12.48
CA PHE A 146 18.57 -1.26 -12.70
C PHE A 146 17.32 -1.42 -13.56
N SER A 147 16.28 -0.61 -13.33
CA SER A 147 15.06 -0.62 -14.15
C SER A 147 15.36 -0.29 -15.61
N LEU A 148 16.26 0.68 -15.85
CA LEU A 148 16.70 1.04 -17.20
C LEU A 148 17.46 -0.12 -17.86
N ILE A 149 18.36 -0.76 -17.12
CA ILE A 149 19.11 -1.94 -17.59
C ILE A 149 18.14 -3.07 -17.96
N LEU A 150 17.14 -3.35 -17.12
CA LEU A 150 16.11 -4.35 -17.42
C LEU A 150 15.32 -4.01 -18.68
N ALA A 151 14.94 -2.76 -18.89
CA ALA A 151 14.24 -2.32 -20.10
C ALA A 151 15.09 -2.57 -21.36
N ILE A 152 16.40 -2.38 -21.28
CA ILE A 152 17.33 -2.69 -22.38
C ILE A 152 17.40 -4.20 -22.62
N PHE A 153 17.55 -5.00 -21.56
CA PHE A 153 17.59 -6.47 -21.66
C PHE A 153 16.31 -7.05 -22.29
N TYR A 154 15.16 -6.52 -21.91
CA TYR A 154 13.87 -6.93 -22.48
C TYR A 154 13.59 -6.31 -23.85
N LYS A 155 14.55 -5.56 -24.44
CA LYS A 155 14.41 -4.88 -25.74
C LYS A 155 13.20 -3.92 -25.80
N GLN A 156 12.81 -3.39 -24.65
CA GLN A 156 11.69 -2.45 -24.51
C GLN A 156 12.16 -0.99 -24.36
N PHE A 157 13.47 -0.76 -24.35
CA PHE A 157 14.03 0.57 -24.23
C PHE A 157 13.75 1.41 -25.49
N SER A 158 13.23 2.62 -25.28
CA SER A 158 13.18 3.65 -26.30
C SER A 158 13.39 5.02 -25.66
N PHE A 159 13.94 5.98 -26.42
CA PHE A 159 14.09 7.36 -25.92
C PHE A 159 12.75 8.00 -25.59
N LYS A 160 11.68 7.64 -26.30
CA LYS A 160 10.32 8.08 -25.99
C LYS A 160 9.87 7.55 -24.63
N MET A 161 10.06 6.26 -24.34
CA MET A 161 9.73 5.66 -23.04
C MET A 161 10.48 6.36 -21.91
N LEU A 162 11.79 6.64 -22.10
CA LEU A 162 12.59 7.33 -21.09
C LEU A 162 12.07 8.76 -20.87
N TYR A 163 11.79 9.50 -21.96
CA TYR A 163 11.25 10.86 -21.88
C TYR A 163 9.89 10.88 -21.18
N ASP A 164 8.97 9.99 -21.55
CA ASP A 164 7.64 9.90 -20.95
C ASP A 164 7.75 9.56 -19.44
N SER A 165 8.64 8.63 -19.05
CA SER A 165 8.90 8.31 -17.66
C SER A 165 9.46 9.48 -16.86
N LEU A 166 10.36 10.27 -17.44
CA LEU A 166 10.91 11.48 -16.81
C LEU A 166 9.84 12.54 -16.60
N ILE A 167 8.98 12.77 -17.62
CA ILE A 167 7.87 13.72 -17.52
C ILE A 167 6.86 13.29 -16.46
N ASP A 168 6.52 12.01 -16.41
CA ASP A 168 5.58 11.50 -15.40
C ASP A 168 6.17 11.55 -13.99
N THR A 169 7.48 11.32 -13.85
CA THR A 169 8.20 11.54 -12.59
C THR A 169 8.16 13.00 -12.18
N ALA A 170 8.41 13.93 -13.10
CA ALA A 170 8.36 15.36 -12.83
C ALA A 170 6.95 15.83 -12.41
N LYS A 171 5.91 15.36 -13.10
CA LYS A 171 4.51 15.66 -12.75
C LYS A 171 4.16 15.13 -11.35
N THR A 172 4.55 13.90 -11.04
CA THR A 172 4.30 13.28 -9.73
C THR A 172 5.04 14.05 -8.62
N SER A 173 6.29 14.41 -8.85
CA SER A 173 7.07 15.21 -7.89
C SER A 173 6.45 16.60 -7.68
N ALA A 174 6.03 17.27 -8.74
CA ALA A 174 5.36 18.57 -8.65
C ALA A 174 4.05 18.46 -7.86
N MET A 175 3.25 17.41 -8.08
CA MET A 175 2.03 17.15 -7.31
C MET A 175 2.35 16.96 -5.82
N VAL A 176 3.37 16.17 -5.48
CA VAL A 176 3.80 15.98 -4.09
C VAL A 176 4.20 17.29 -3.46
N PHE A 177 5.00 18.13 -4.14
CA PHE A 177 5.42 19.43 -3.61
C PHE A 177 4.25 20.38 -3.37
N ILE A 178 3.28 20.46 -4.28
CA ILE A 178 2.13 21.38 -4.11
C ILE A 178 1.25 20.96 -2.92
N ILE A 179 1.07 19.64 -2.72
CA ILE A 179 0.37 19.12 -1.54
C ILE A 179 1.15 19.44 -0.27
N LEU A 180 2.48 19.30 -0.29
CA LEU A 180 3.37 19.60 0.84
C LEU A 180 3.31 21.08 1.21
N PHE A 181 3.30 22.00 0.24
CA PHE A 181 3.14 23.44 0.48
C PHE A 181 1.78 23.76 1.12
N GLY A 182 0.70 23.20 0.57
CA GLY A 182 -0.65 23.39 1.14
C GLY A 182 -0.77 22.86 2.56
N ALA A 183 -0.26 21.65 2.81
CA ALA A 183 -0.25 21.04 4.13
C ALA A 183 0.62 21.80 5.13
N SER A 184 1.80 22.29 4.71
CA SER A 184 2.69 23.10 5.55
C SER A 184 2.04 24.42 5.94
N ALA A 185 1.35 25.08 5.00
CA ALA A 185 0.61 26.31 5.28
C ALA A 185 -0.54 26.05 6.27
N PHE A 186 -1.33 25.00 6.04
CA PHE A 186 -2.38 24.58 6.98
C PHE A 186 -1.83 24.30 8.38
N THR A 187 -0.79 23.47 8.47
CA THR A 187 -0.16 23.10 9.74
C THR A 187 0.41 24.32 10.45
N GLY A 188 1.09 25.21 9.72
CA GLY A 188 1.64 26.44 10.28
C GLY A 188 0.56 27.34 10.91
N ILE A 189 -0.56 27.54 10.23
CA ILE A 189 -1.71 28.29 10.75
C ILE A 189 -2.33 27.54 11.94
N PHE A 190 -2.57 26.25 11.83
CA PHE A 190 -3.18 25.43 12.87
C PHE A 190 -2.36 25.47 14.18
N MET A 191 -1.03 25.32 14.08
CA MET A 191 -0.13 25.39 15.22
C MET A 191 -0.02 26.81 15.80
N SER A 192 -0.05 27.85 14.96
CA SER A 192 -0.02 29.24 15.44
C SER A 192 -1.27 29.66 16.22
N LEU A 193 -2.36 28.91 16.05
CA LEU A 193 -3.63 29.08 16.77
C LEU A 193 -3.77 28.10 17.95
N ASP A 194 -2.68 27.47 18.39
CA ASP A 194 -2.67 26.44 19.46
C ASP A 194 -3.66 25.30 19.23
N GLY A 195 -3.88 24.95 17.95
CA GLY A 195 -4.85 23.93 17.56
C GLY A 195 -4.54 22.52 18.10
N ASP A 196 -3.27 22.18 18.22
CA ASP A 196 -2.78 20.94 18.83
C ASP A 196 -3.14 20.87 20.32
N GLN A 197 -2.95 21.96 21.08
CA GLN A 197 -3.31 22.08 22.48
C GLN A 197 -4.84 21.99 22.68
N LEU A 198 -5.60 22.61 21.78
CA LEU A 198 -7.06 22.56 21.80
C LEU A 198 -7.55 21.11 21.66
N ILE A 199 -7.02 20.36 20.70
CA ILE A 199 -7.36 18.95 20.50
C ILE A 199 -6.90 18.10 21.69
N ALA A 200 -5.66 18.29 22.18
CA ALA A 200 -5.14 17.57 23.33
C ALA A 200 -5.99 17.82 24.58
N THR A 201 -6.38 19.07 24.84
CA THR A 201 -7.26 19.46 25.95
C THR A 201 -8.65 18.82 25.80
N TRP A 202 -9.22 18.84 24.60
CA TRP A 202 -10.51 18.21 24.33
C TRP A 202 -10.46 16.69 24.59
N ILE A 203 -9.45 15.99 24.05
CA ILE A 203 -9.24 14.56 24.29
C ILE A 203 -9.11 14.26 25.79
N SER A 204 -8.35 15.09 26.52
CA SER A 204 -8.15 14.94 27.95
C SER A 204 -9.42 15.23 28.75
N SER A 205 -10.21 16.24 28.36
CA SER A 205 -11.47 16.64 29.05
C SER A 205 -12.58 15.60 28.93
N VAL A 206 -12.61 14.87 27.81
CA VAL A 206 -13.57 13.77 27.58
C VAL A 206 -13.16 12.50 28.35
N GLY A 207 -11.98 12.48 29.00
CA GLY A 207 -11.50 11.32 29.72
C GLY A 207 -11.09 10.14 28.81
N ILE A 208 -10.84 10.44 27.53
CA ILE A 208 -10.42 9.45 26.56
C ILE A 208 -8.96 9.11 26.85
N GLY A 209 -8.74 7.88 27.30
CA GLY A 209 -7.39 7.39 27.57
C GLY A 209 -6.54 7.18 26.31
N LYS A 210 -5.29 6.75 26.50
CA LYS A 210 -4.30 6.47 25.45
C LYS A 210 -4.88 5.76 24.23
N TRP A 211 -5.59 4.67 24.43
CA TRP A 211 -6.13 3.85 23.34
C TRP A 211 -7.33 4.50 22.63
N GLY A 212 -8.08 5.34 23.37
CA GLY A 212 -9.17 6.10 22.75
C GLY A 212 -8.67 7.19 21.81
N ALA A 213 -7.61 7.90 22.18
CA ALA A 213 -6.95 8.88 21.32
C ALA A 213 -6.41 8.22 20.03
N PHE A 214 -5.78 7.05 20.17
CA PHE A 214 -5.33 6.25 19.04
C PHE A 214 -6.51 5.81 18.13
N ALA A 215 -7.60 5.32 18.71
CA ALA A 215 -8.78 4.91 17.95
C ALA A 215 -9.41 6.08 17.18
N ILE A 216 -9.45 7.29 17.77
CA ILE A 216 -9.91 8.50 17.08
C ILE A 216 -9.01 8.82 15.90
N MET A 217 -7.69 8.80 16.09
CA MET A 217 -6.73 9.01 14.98
C MET A 217 -6.98 8.01 13.85
N MET A 218 -7.08 6.72 14.16
CA MET A 218 -7.34 5.69 13.15
C MET A 218 -8.69 5.86 12.46
N ALA A 219 -9.74 6.24 13.20
CA ALA A 219 -11.06 6.53 12.62
C ALA A 219 -10.99 7.73 11.65
N ILE A 220 -10.29 8.80 12.04
CA ILE A 220 -10.08 9.98 11.17
C ILE A 220 -9.33 9.57 9.89
N VAL A 221 -8.23 8.80 10.01
CA VAL A 221 -7.49 8.29 8.85
C VAL A 221 -8.40 7.48 7.94
N PHE A 222 -9.24 6.60 8.49
CA PHE A 222 -10.17 5.79 7.72
C PHE A 222 -11.22 6.65 7.00
N PHE A 223 -11.88 7.58 7.70
CA PHE A 223 -12.89 8.45 7.10
C PHE A 223 -12.30 9.41 6.06
N MET A 224 -11.16 10.02 6.35
CA MET A 224 -10.47 10.87 5.37
C MET A 224 -10.05 10.07 4.14
N GLY A 225 -9.68 8.79 4.31
CA GLY A 225 -9.33 7.87 3.24
C GLY A 225 -10.45 7.62 2.23
N MET A 226 -11.70 7.87 2.59
CA MET A 226 -12.82 7.82 1.66
C MET A 226 -12.78 8.95 0.61
N PHE A 227 -12.09 10.07 0.89
CA PHE A 227 -12.16 11.30 0.12
C PHE A 227 -10.78 11.81 -0.35
N LEU A 228 -9.72 11.51 0.39
CA LEU A 228 -8.37 12.01 0.16
C LEU A 228 -7.39 10.89 -0.17
N ASP A 229 -6.34 11.26 -0.89
CA ASP A 229 -5.19 10.38 -1.10
C ASP A 229 -4.34 10.26 0.18
N TRP A 230 -3.62 9.17 0.31
CA TRP A 230 -2.76 8.85 1.45
C TRP A 230 -1.81 10.00 1.83
N LEU A 231 -1.25 10.71 0.83
CA LEU A 231 -0.32 11.80 1.08
C LEU A 231 -1.01 12.98 1.78
N GLY A 232 -2.19 13.37 1.29
CA GLY A 232 -2.99 14.43 1.91
C GLY A 232 -3.38 14.08 3.35
N ILE A 233 -3.76 12.81 3.60
CA ILE A 233 -4.11 12.33 4.94
C ILE A 233 -2.89 12.44 5.87
N VAL A 234 -1.73 11.93 5.46
CA VAL A 234 -0.50 11.97 6.28
C VAL A 234 -0.12 13.42 6.61
N MET A 235 -0.18 14.30 5.61
CA MET A 235 0.20 15.71 5.79
C MET A 235 -0.75 16.50 6.72
N ILE A 236 -1.99 16.06 6.87
CA ILE A 236 -2.96 16.68 7.78
C ILE A 236 -2.93 16.00 9.15
N VAL A 237 -2.96 14.67 9.18
CA VAL A 237 -3.11 13.90 10.43
C VAL A 237 -1.83 13.89 11.26
N PHE A 238 -0.67 13.72 10.64
CA PHE A 238 0.59 13.58 11.39
C PHE A 238 0.98 14.83 12.18
N PRO A 239 0.91 16.07 11.64
CA PRO A 239 1.21 17.25 12.43
C PRO A 239 0.34 17.39 13.66
N ILE A 240 -0.92 17.00 13.54
CA ILE A 240 -1.91 17.15 14.61
C ILE A 240 -1.75 16.02 15.63
N PHE A 241 -1.68 14.79 15.18
CA PHE A 241 -1.79 13.64 16.08
C PHE A 241 -0.45 13.09 16.58
N LEU A 242 0.67 13.25 15.85
CA LEU A 242 1.97 12.75 16.35
C LEU A 242 2.36 13.38 17.69
N PRO A 243 2.27 14.72 17.90
CA PRO A 243 2.55 15.29 19.22
C PRO A 243 1.64 14.72 20.31
N ILE A 244 0.36 14.50 20.01
CA ILE A 244 -0.60 13.93 20.95
C ILE A 244 -0.23 12.47 21.29
N MET A 245 0.15 11.69 20.27
CA MET A 245 0.58 10.30 20.48
C MET A 245 1.87 10.23 21.32
N ASP A 246 2.82 11.15 21.09
CA ASP A 246 4.04 11.27 21.90
C ASP A 246 3.71 11.57 23.39
N MET A 247 2.76 12.49 23.65
CA MET A 247 2.30 12.80 25.01
C MET A 247 1.72 11.56 25.71
N PHE A 248 1.04 10.69 24.98
CA PHE A 248 0.53 9.42 25.51
C PHE A 248 1.60 8.31 25.55
N GLY A 249 2.85 8.59 25.17
CA GLY A 249 3.95 7.63 25.20
C GLY A 249 3.83 6.52 24.18
N PHE A 250 3.30 6.80 23.01
CA PHE A 250 3.38 5.90 21.85
C PHE A 250 4.72 6.06 21.14
N ASP A 251 5.25 4.94 20.67
CA ASP A 251 6.42 4.94 19.80
C ASP A 251 6.05 5.38 18.39
N ARG A 252 6.78 6.34 17.84
CA ARG A 252 6.51 6.89 16.49
C ARG A 252 6.67 5.85 15.39
N LEU A 253 7.65 4.94 15.50
CA LEU A 253 7.83 3.87 14.52
C LEU A 253 6.58 3.00 14.42
N TRP A 254 6.03 2.64 15.59
CA TRP A 254 4.82 1.84 15.67
C TRP A 254 3.60 2.59 15.11
N ILE A 255 3.39 3.85 15.49
CA ILE A 255 2.29 4.70 14.96
C ILE A 255 2.36 4.78 13.44
N VAL A 256 3.54 5.05 12.89
CA VAL A 256 3.72 5.15 11.43
C VAL A 256 3.41 3.82 10.75
N ALA A 257 3.91 2.70 11.27
CA ALA A 257 3.67 1.39 10.68
C ALA A 257 2.19 0.99 10.70
N VAL A 258 1.49 1.21 11.83
CA VAL A 258 0.05 0.90 11.93
C VAL A 258 -0.77 1.82 11.03
N THR A 259 -0.43 3.11 10.98
CA THR A 259 -1.09 4.07 10.07
C THR A 259 -0.87 3.69 8.61
N ALA A 260 0.32 3.19 8.24
CA ALA A 260 0.59 2.73 6.88
C ALA A 260 -0.29 1.53 6.48
N VAL A 261 -0.59 0.63 7.41
CA VAL A 261 -1.55 -0.46 7.19
C VAL A 261 -2.97 0.11 7.04
N MET A 262 -3.39 1.04 7.91
CA MET A 262 -4.71 1.66 7.83
C MET A 262 -4.91 2.42 6.52
N LEU A 263 -3.89 3.11 6.03
CA LEU A 263 -3.92 3.85 4.76
C LEU A 263 -4.19 2.95 3.54
N GLN A 264 -4.00 1.63 3.64
CA GLN A 264 -4.41 0.73 2.56
C GLN A 264 -5.93 0.79 2.30
N THR A 265 -6.73 1.16 3.30
CA THR A 265 -8.18 1.34 3.12
C THR A 265 -8.49 2.49 2.18
N CYS A 266 -7.72 3.58 2.16
CA CYS A 266 -8.02 4.76 1.35
C CYS A 266 -8.03 4.47 -0.16
N PHE A 267 -7.32 3.43 -0.60
CA PHE A 267 -7.31 3.06 -2.01
C PHE A 267 -8.57 2.30 -2.45
N MET A 268 -9.26 1.64 -1.51
CA MET A 268 -10.36 0.73 -1.81
C MET A 268 -11.70 1.13 -1.19
N THR A 269 -11.73 2.12 -0.28
CA THR A 269 -12.97 2.47 0.41
C THR A 269 -13.83 3.41 -0.43
N PRO A 270 -15.10 3.01 -0.75
CA PRO A 270 -16.04 3.92 -1.40
C PRO A 270 -16.28 5.18 -0.53
N PRO A 271 -16.66 6.34 -1.11
CA PRO A 271 -17.04 6.51 -2.51
C PRO A 271 -15.87 6.76 -3.48
N PHE A 272 -14.72 7.25 -3.01
CA PHE A 272 -13.67 7.70 -3.92
C PHE A 272 -12.59 6.65 -4.17
N GLY A 273 -12.23 5.77 -3.30
CA GLY A 273 -11.19 4.75 -3.42
C GLY A 273 -10.50 4.66 -4.80
N PHE A 274 -9.33 5.26 -4.94
CA PHE A 274 -8.69 5.45 -6.25
C PHE A 274 -8.55 4.16 -7.08
N ALA A 275 -8.28 3.02 -6.43
CA ALA A 275 -8.21 1.73 -7.11
C ALA A 275 -9.53 1.35 -7.79
N LEU A 276 -10.68 1.79 -7.24
CA LEU A 276 -12.01 1.49 -7.78
C LEU A 276 -12.25 2.20 -9.11
N PHE A 277 -11.78 3.43 -9.24
CA PHE A 277 -11.87 4.17 -10.51
C PHE A 277 -10.94 3.59 -11.56
N TYR A 278 -9.71 3.28 -11.19
CA TYR A 278 -8.75 2.67 -12.10
C TYR A 278 -9.25 1.33 -12.62
N ILE A 279 -9.75 0.44 -11.74
CA ILE A 279 -10.27 -0.85 -12.18
C ILE A 279 -11.53 -0.68 -13.03
N LYS A 280 -12.43 0.27 -12.70
CA LYS A 280 -13.63 0.54 -13.50
C LYS A 280 -13.30 1.02 -14.92
N GLY A 281 -12.19 1.74 -15.10
CA GLY A 281 -11.74 2.22 -16.40
C GLY A 281 -11.24 1.11 -17.34
N ILE A 282 -10.92 -0.07 -16.82
CA ILE A 282 -10.30 -1.16 -17.60
C ILE A 282 -11.18 -2.42 -17.70
N VAL A 283 -12.17 -2.59 -16.83
CA VAL A 283 -13.09 -3.74 -16.90
C VAL A 283 -14.16 -3.54 -17.99
N PRO A 284 -14.71 -4.64 -18.53
CA PRO A 284 -15.81 -4.57 -19.49
C PRO A 284 -16.99 -3.73 -18.96
N PRO A 285 -17.73 -3.02 -19.84
CA PRO A 285 -18.89 -2.21 -19.45
C PRO A 285 -19.97 -2.99 -18.71
N SER A 286 -20.03 -4.31 -18.91
CA SER A 286 -20.96 -5.22 -18.24
C SER A 286 -20.73 -5.28 -16.73
N VAL A 287 -19.51 -5.04 -16.25
CA VAL A 287 -19.17 -5.04 -14.81
C VAL A 287 -19.65 -3.72 -14.20
N LYS A 288 -20.67 -3.79 -13.33
CA LYS A 288 -21.21 -2.61 -12.64
C LYS A 288 -20.29 -2.18 -11.49
N ILE A 289 -20.27 -0.88 -11.20
CA ILE A 289 -19.45 -0.34 -10.09
C ILE A 289 -19.84 -0.93 -8.72
N GLN A 290 -21.11 -1.28 -8.55
CA GLN A 290 -21.60 -1.93 -7.35
C GLN A 290 -20.99 -3.31 -7.12
N GLU A 291 -20.63 -4.03 -8.18
CA GLU A 291 -19.94 -5.32 -8.10
C GLU A 291 -18.49 -5.11 -7.61
N ILE A 292 -17.83 -4.06 -8.10
CA ILE A 292 -16.50 -3.67 -7.64
C ILE A 292 -16.55 -3.31 -6.16
N TYR A 293 -17.50 -2.48 -5.74
CA TYR A 293 -17.69 -2.11 -4.33
C TYR A 293 -17.92 -3.33 -3.43
N ARG A 294 -18.79 -4.25 -3.83
CA ARG A 294 -19.00 -5.51 -3.08
C ARG A 294 -17.74 -6.36 -3.01
N GLY A 295 -16.95 -6.35 -4.08
CA GLY A 295 -15.71 -7.13 -4.16
C GLY A 295 -14.61 -6.64 -3.22
N VAL A 296 -14.52 -5.35 -2.93
CA VAL A 296 -13.48 -4.79 -2.08
C VAL A 296 -13.80 -4.80 -0.59
N ILE A 297 -15.08 -4.86 -0.20
CA ILE A 297 -15.51 -4.83 1.21
C ILE A 297 -14.79 -5.89 2.05
N PRO A 298 -14.70 -7.17 1.67
CA PRO A 298 -13.99 -8.17 2.47
C PRO A 298 -12.50 -7.84 2.66
N PHE A 299 -11.85 -7.28 1.65
CA PHE A 299 -10.45 -6.88 1.73
C PHE A 299 -10.24 -5.68 2.67
N ILE A 300 -11.18 -4.72 2.68
CA ILE A 300 -11.19 -3.61 3.65
C ILE A 300 -11.32 -4.14 5.08
N LEU A 301 -12.23 -5.09 5.31
CA LEU A 301 -12.39 -5.72 6.62
C LEU A 301 -11.13 -6.47 7.06
N ILE A 302 -10.44 -7.11 6.14
CA ILE A 302 -9.14 -7.76 6.41
C ILE A 302 -8.08 -6.73 6.80
N ILE A 303 -8.01 -5.58 6.13
CA ILE A 303 -7.08 -4.51 6.53
C ILE A 303 -7.38 -4.06 7.97
N ILE A 304 -8.64 -3.82 8.30
CA ILE A 304 -9.04 -3.43 9.67
C ILE A 304 -8.66 -4.52 10.67
N ALA A 305 -8.87 -5.79 10.34
CA ALA A 305 -8.46 -6.92 11.19
C ALA A 305 -6.95 -6.96 11.39
N VAL A 306 -6.15 -6.69 10.36
CA VAL A 306 -4.68 -6.61 10.48
C VAL A 306 -4.26 -5.39 11.30
N VAL A 307 -4.92 -4.24 11.16
CA VAL A 307 -4.68 -3.06 12.02
C VAL A 307 -4.93 -3.42 13.49
N ILE A 308 -6.03 -4.10 13.79
CA ILE A 308 -6.33 -4.56 15.15
C ILE A 308 -5.27 -5.56 15.63
N LEU A 309 -4.89 -6.53 14.79
CA LEU A 309 -3.87 -7.51 15.10
C LEU A 309 -2.53 -6.87 15.46
N VAL A 310 -2.07 -5.92 14.64
CA VAL A 310 -0.80 -5.21 14.86
C VAL A 310 -0.89 -4.27 16.09
N THR A 311 -2.09 -3.79 16.39
CA THR A 311 -2.33 -2.98 17.60
C THR A 311 -2.26 -3.83 18.87
N VAL A 312 -2.85 -5.02 18.86
CA VAL A 312 -2.82 -5.96 19.99
C VAL A 312 -1.44 -6.61 20.17
N PHE A 313 -0.75 -6.87 19.06
CA PHE A 313 0.58 -7.49 19.03
C PHE A 313 1.64 -6.56 18.44
N PRO A 314 2.10 -5.52 19.14
CA PRO A 314 3.10 -4.57 18.63
C PRO A 314 4.42 -5.23 18.21
N GLN A 315 4.73 -6.41 18.75
CA GLN A 315 5.92 -7.20 18.38
C GLN A 315 6.00 -7.50 16.89
N ILE A 316 4.87 -7.54 16.19
CA ILE A 316 4.81 -7.73 14.73
C ILE A 316 5.56 -6.62 14.00
N VAL A 317 5.44 -5.38 14.48
CA VAL A 317 6.14 -4.21 13.91
C VAL A 317 7.61 -4.23 14.26
N TYR A 318 7.96 -4.60 15.49
CA TYR A 318 9.33 -4.56 15.99
C TYR A 318 10.16 -5.78 15.64
N PHE A 319 9.56 -6.84 15.13
CA PHE A 319 10.25 -8.12 14.89
C PHE A 319 11.51 -7.96 14.03
N LEU A 320 11.36 -7.43 12.82
CA LEU A 320 12.51 -7.23 11.92
C LEU A 320 13.41 -6.06 12.34
N PRO A 321 12.89 -4.87 12.75
CA PRO A 321 13.75 -3.80 13.25
C PRO A 321 14.68 -4.22 14.38
N ASN A 322 14.21 -5.01 15.34
CA ASN A 322 15.03 -5.47 16.45
C ASN A 322 16.06 -6.53 16.03
N LEU A 323 15.73 -7.36 15.05
CA LEU A 323 16.62 -8.41 14.55
C LEU A 323 17.81 -7.82 13.78
N VAL A 324 17.63 -6.67 13.13
CA VAL A 324 18.69 -6.00 12.37
C VAL A 324 19.49 -5.01 13.21
N ALA A 325 18.92 -4.54 14.34
CA ALA A 325 19.60 -3.65 15.28
C ALA A 325 20.51 -4.40 16.27
N SER A 326 20.42 -5.74 16.34
CA SER A 326 21.29 -6.64 17.12
C SER A 326 22.50 -7.07 16.30
#